data_b5c345e189a5acce2a5af86a528fcd97
#
_entry.id   b5c345e189a5acce2a5af86a528fcd97
#
_cell.length_a   1.000
_cell.length_b   1.000
_cell.length_c   1.000
_cell.angle_alpha   90.00
_cell.angle_beta   90.00
_cell.angle_gamma   90.00
#
_symmetry.space_group_name_H-M   'P 1'
#
loop_
_entity.id
_entity.type
_entity.pdbx_description
1 polymer ?
#
loop_
_entity_poly.entity_id
_entity_poly.type
_entity_poly.pdbx_seq_one_letter_code
_entity_poly.pdbx_strand_id
1 'polypeptide(L)'
;MDKKEVVVVVPVYRPELTVWERASLRQTVGVLQENYPVELLVPCGMDCSAIRREFSGLPVREVSDEWLGRKNGIAGYNRMMLSAGFYELFRDYEYLLICHTDAWIFRDELADWCRRGYDCVAAPWVRRKVYDLPILKQYLRWRLRRAERAGRMIRQSLYGKIGNGGLSLRRVESFRAACEKYGDEIERFCSMGNHLGNEDVFWAVVPEGFRYPSQEEALRFAFDTNPRYCYRLCGSRPVSYTHLTLP
;
A
#
# COMPACT_ATOMS: atom_id res chain seq x y z
N MET A 1 0.80 -21.15 18.44
CA MET A 1 -0.51 -20.48 18.40
C MET A 1 -0.88 -20.30 16.95
N ASP A 2 -2.09 -20.69 16.58
CA ASP A 2 -2.59 -20.44 15.23
C ASP A 2 -2.70 -18.93 15.04
N LYS A 3 -2.12 -18.41 13.94
CA LYS A 3 -2.19 -16.98 13.60
C LYS A 3 -3.63 -16.63 13.18
N LYS A 4 -4.08 -15.43 13.56
CA LYS A 4 -5.30 -14.84 12.99
C LYS A 4 -5.08 -14.54 11.51
N GLU A 5 -6.12 -14.66 10.68
CA GLU A 5 -5.96 -14.54 9.22
C GLU A 5 -5.46 -13.16 8.79
N VAL A 6 -6.17 -12.09 9.17
CA VAL A 6 -5.82 -10.73 8.70
C VAL A 6 -6.30 -9.65 9.67
N VAL A 7 -5.57 -8.54 9.72
CA VAL A 7 -5.97 -7.29 10.37
C VAL A 7 -5.98 -6.15 9.34
N VAL A 8 -6.96 -5.27 9.44
CA VAL A 8 -7.05 -4.05 8.63
C VAL A 8 -6.52 -2.89 9.45
N VAL A 9 -5.50 -2.20 8.93
CA VAL A 9 -4.88 -1.07 9.61
C VAL A 9 -5.06 0.19 8.78
N VAL A 10 -5.66 1.21 9.42
CA VAL A 10 -5.92 2.51 8.80
C VAL A 10 -5.00 3.56 9.43
N PRO A 11 -3.95 4.01 8.71
CA PRO A 11 -3.08 5.06 9.19
C PRO A 11 -3.80 6.41 9.22
N VAL A 12 -3.77 7.08 10.38
CA VAL A 12 -4.35 8.40 10.61
C VAL A 12 -3.31 9.26 11.32
N TYR A 13 -2.84 10.31 10.67
CA TYR A 13 -1.72 11.16 11.14
C TYR A 13 -2.16 12.56 11.62
N ARG A 14 -3.48 12.81 11.69
CA ARG A 14 -4.06 14.08 12.16
C ARG A 14 -5.37 13.84 12.90
N PRO A 15 -5.69 14.65 13.92
CA PRO A 15 -6.88 14.46 14.75
C PRO A 15 -8.20 14.72 14.01
N GLU A 16 -8.17 15.52 12.95
CA GLU A 16 -9.36 15.87 12.17
C GLU A 16 -9.29 15.24 10.78
N LEU A 17 -10.30 14.43 10.46
CA LEU A 17 -10.49 13.87 9.13
C LEU A 17 -11.25 14.85 8.24
N THR A 18 -10.82 14.98 6.99
CA THR A 18 -11.62 15.66 5.96
C THR A 18 -12.92 14.91 5.70
N VAL A 19 -13.86 15.56 5.00
CA VAL A 19 -15.14 14.92 4.63
C VAL A 19 -14.91 13.62 3.85
N TRP A 20 -13.94 13.60 2.95
CA TRP A 20 -13.62 12.43 2.12
C TRP A 20 -12.96 11.31 2.91
N GLU A 21 -11.98 11.63 3.76
CA GLU A 21 -11.33 10.65 4.64
C GLU A 21 -12.33 10.02 5.62
N ARG A 22 -13.22 10.82 6.16
CA ARG A 22 -14.30 10.36 7.03
C ARG A 22 -15.26 9.41 6.29
N ALA A 23 -15.63 9.77 5.04
CA ALA A 23 -16.47 8.92 4.21
C ALA A 23 -15.75 7.60 3.87
N SER A 24 -14.45 7.64 3.53
CA SER A 24 -13.63 6.47 3.26
C SER A 24 -13.51 5.57 4.48
N LEU A 25 -13.19 6.13 5.66
CA LEU A 25 -13.09 5.34 6.89
C LEU A 25 -14.43 4.69 7.24
N ARG A 26 -15.55 5.42 7.11
CA ARG A 26 -16.89 4.86 7.33
C ARG A 26 -17.20 3.71 6.38
N GLN A 27 -16.81 3.84 5.12
CA GLN A 27 -16.96 2.78 4.12
C GLN A 27 -16.11 1.56 4.45
N THR A 28 -14.84 1.76 4.83
CA THR A 28 -13.93 0.67 5.22
C THR A 28 -14.48 -0.09 6.42
N VAL A 29 -14.91 0.63 7.45
CA VAL A 29 -15.53 0.04 8.65
C VAL A 29 -16.82 -0.71 8.29
N GLY A 30 -17.72 -0.09 7.50
CA GLY A 30 -18.99 -0.70 7.13
C GLY A 30 -18.87 -1.96 6.28
N VAL A 31 -17.78 -2.11 5.51
CA VAL A 31 -17.56 -3.27 4.66
C VAL A 31 -16.75 -4.37 5.35
N LEU A 32 -15.76 -4.01 6.19
CA LEU A 32 -14.77 -4.98 6.67
C LEU A 32 -14.87 -5.32 8.15
N GLN A 33 -15.42 -4.44 9.00
CA GLN A 33 -15.36 -4.61 10.46
C GLN A 33 -16.16 -5.80 10.98
N GLU A 34 -17.20 -6.22 10.26
CA GLU A 34 -17.99 -7.39 10.66
C GLU A 34 -17.16 -8.67 10.63
N ASN A 35 -16.24 -8.80 9.66
CA ASN A 35 -15.48 -10.02 9.42
C ASN A 35 -14.04 -9.93 9.93
N TYR A 36 -13.47 -8.72 10.08
CA TYR A 36 -12.05 -8.52 10.40
C TYR A 36 -11.84 -7.44 11.46
N PRO A 37 -10.81 -7.58 12.31
CA PRO A 37 -10.34 -6.49 13.15
C PRO A 37 -9.92 -5.30 12.30
N VAL A 38 -10.49 -4.12 12.56
CA VAL A 38 -10.10 -2.85 11.95
C VAL A 38 -9.50 -1.99 13.04
N GLU A 39 -8.23 -1.59 12.90
CA GLU A 39 -7.49 -0.79 13.87
C GLU A 39 -7.05 0.54 13.23
N LEU A 40 -7.15 1.63 13.99
CA LEU A 40 -6.55 2.91 13.64
C LEU A 40 -5.08 2.91 14.07
N LEU A 41 -4.19 3.26 13.17
CA LEU A 41 -2.77 3.48 13.47
C LEU A 41 -2.52 4.98 13.57
N VAL A 42 -2.10 5.45 14.73
CA VAL A 42 -1.97 6.89 15.01
C VAL A 42 -0.61 7.24 15.63
N PRO A 43 -0.14 8.49 15.50
CA PRO A 43 1.02 8.97 16.22
C PRO A 43 0.77 8.94 17.73
N CYS A 44 1.80 8.61 18.51
CA CYS A 44 1.74 8.65 19.97
C CYS A 44 1.32 10.05 20.46
N GLY A 45 0.37 10.08 21.38
CA GLY A 45 -0.16 11.32 21.97
C GLY A 45 -1.08 12.13 21.06
N MET A 46 -1.51 11.61 19.91
CA MET A 46 -2.51 12.29 19.07
C MET A 46 -3.88 12.28 19.75
N ASP A 47 -4.55 13.44 19.80
CA ASP A 47 -5.94 13.49 20.27
C ASP A 47 -6.87 12.82 19.25
N CYS A 48 -7.40 11.66 19.64
CA CYS A 48 -8.33 10.87 18.84
C CYS A 48 -9.80 11.07 19.28
N SER A 49 -10.10 12.02 20.17
CA SER A 49 -11.45 12.20 20.79
C SER A 49 -12.55 12.37 19.76
N ALA A 50 -12.29 13.15 18.70
CA ALA A 50 -13.26 13.40 17.63
C ALA A 50 -13.53 12.12 16.81
N ILE A 51 -12.47 11.39 16.47
CA ILE A 51 -12.56 10.15 15.70
C ILE A 51 -13.25 9.06 16.53
N ARG A 52 -12.88 8.90 17.81
CA ARG A 52 -13.49 7.92 18.71
C ARG A 52 -14.97 8.16 18.97
N ARG A 53 -15.44 9.42 18.98
CA ARG A 53 -16.87 9.74 19.11
C ARG A 53 -17.68 9.26 17.91
N GLU A 54 -17.11 9.33 16.71
CA GLU A 54 -17.80 8.94 15.49
C GLU A 54 -17.64 7.44 15.19
N PHE A 55 -16.47 6.89 15.45
CA PHE A 55 -16.11 5.49 15.20
C PHE A 55 -15.85 4.79 16.56
N SER A 56 -16.90 4.78 17.40
CA SER A 56 -16.82 4.13 18.72
C SER A 56 -16.55 2.63 18.55
N GLY A 57 -15.56 2.12 19.29
CA GLY A 57 -15.20 0.71 19.26
C GLY A 57 -14.06 0.34 18.32
N LEU A 58 -13.54 1.26 17.50
CA LEU A 58 -12.30 0.99 16.75
C LEU A 58 -11.09 1.01 17.70
N PRO A 59 -10.31 -0.08 17.77
CA PRO A 59 -9.03 -0.07 18.46
C PRO A 59 -8.09 0.99 17.87
N VAL A 60 -7.33 1.64 18.75
CA VAL A 60 -6.32 2.62 18.38
C VAL A 60 -4.97 2.08 18.80
N ARG A 61 -4.07 1.92 17.84
CA ARG A 61 -2.69 1.54 18.04
C ARG A 61 -1.80 2.75 17.85
N GLU A 62 -1.07 3.11 18.88
CA GLU A 62 -0.12 4.22 18.83
C GLU A 62 1.25 3.75 18.35
N VAL A 63 1.88 4.55 17.50
CA VAL A 63 3.25 4.37 17.04
C VAL A 63 4.04 5.65 17.21
N SER A 64 5.37 5.58 17.14
CA SER A 64 6.23 6.76 17.28
C SER A 64 5.80 7.89 16.33
N ASP A 65 5.80 9.12 16.82
CA ASP A 65 5.60 10.33 16.01
C ASP A 65 6.70 10.52 14.93
N GLU A 66 7.84 9.87 15.10
CA GLU A 66 8.89 9.82 14.08
C GLU A 66 8.50 8.93 12.89
N TRP A 67 7.67 7.93 13.12
CA TRP A 67 7.15 7.01 12.10
C TRP A 67 5.91 7.56 11.40
N LEU A 68 4.92 7.94 12.20
CA LEU A 68 3.63 8.42 11.69
C LEU A 68 3.30 9.73 12.39
N GLY A 69 3.40 10.85 11.69
CA GLY A 69 3.14 12.16 12.28
C GLY A 69 3.69 13.30 11.44
N ARG A 70 3.69 14.48 12.02
CA ARG A 70 4.12 15.70 11.33
C ARG A 70 5.65 15.89 11.29
N LYS A 71 6.37 15.23 12.18
CA LYS A 71 7.81 15.45 12.35
C LYS A 71 8.59 15.08 11.09
N ASN A 72 8.39 13.87 10.58
CA ASN A 72 9.11 13.34 9.43
C ASN A 72 8.23 13.13 8.18
N GLY A 73 6.91 13.34 8.29
CA GLY A 73 5.96 13.20 7.18
C GLY A 73 6.08 11.88 6.42
N ILE A 74 6.16 11.95 5.10
CA ILE A 74 6.28 10.77 4.23
C ILE A 74 7.57 9.96 4.50
N ALA A 75 8.67 10.63 4.85
CA ALA A 75 9.93 9.92 5.15
C ALA A 75 9.80 9.05 6.41
N GLY A 76 9.12 9.52 7.44
CA GLY A 76 8.81 8.75 8.63
C GLY A 76 7.92 7.54 8.32
N TYR A 77 6.87 7.76 7.55
CA TYR A 77 5.99 6.69 7.09
C TYR A 77 6.75 5.63 6.27
N ASN A 78 7.59 6.03 5.33
CA ASN A 78 8.42 5.10 4.56
C ASN A 78 9.34 4.27 5.49
N ARG A 79 9.99 4.90 6.47
CA ARG A 79 10.82 4.19 7.47
C ARG A 79 9.99 3.20 8.29
N MET A 80 8.81 3.57 8.72
CA MET A 80 7.89 2.68 9.43
C MET A 80 7.56 1.45 8.58
N MET A 81 7.13 1.65 7.34
CA MET A 81 6.73 0.58 6.42
C MET A 81 7.90 -0.32 5.99
N LEU A 82 9.14 0.15 6.14
CA LEU A 82 10.38 -0.59 5.87
C LEU A 82 11.06 -1.12 7.15
N SER A 83 10.36 -1.12 8.29
CA SER A 83 10.90 -1.57 9.58
C SER A 83 10.34 -2.93 9.98
N ALA A 84 11.22 -3.87 10.35
CA ALA A 84 10.80 -5.15 10.94
C ALA A 84 9.97 -4.94 12.21
N GLY A 85 10.31 -3.90 13.00
CA GLY A 85 9.56 -3.53 14.21
C GLY A 85 8.11 -3.17 13.97
N PHE A 86 7.77 -2.60 12.80
CA PHE A 86 6.38 -2.33 12.43
C PHE A 86 5.61 -3.64 12.21
N TYR A 87 6.15 -4.58 11.45
CA TYR A 87 5.48 -5.87 11.20
C TYR A 87 5.43 -6.76 12.44
N GLU A 88 6.38 -6.62 13.37
CA GLU A 88 6.36 -7.31 14.67
C GLU A 88 5.14 -6.93 15.52
N LEU A 89 4.61 -5.70 15.39
CA LEU A 89 3.35 -5.28 16.05
C LEU A 89 2.15 -6.13 15.64
N PHE A 90 2.22 -6.79 14.49
CA PHE A 90 1.14 -7.58 13.89
C PHE A 90 1.50 -9.06 13.73
N ARG A 91 2.51 -9.56 14.44
CA ARG A 91 3.02 -10.94 14.35
C ARG A 91 1.96 -12.02 14.58
N ASP A 92 0.89 -11.69 15.30
CA ASP A 92 -0.21 -12.60 15.59
C ASP A 92 -1.17 -12.80 14.41
N TYR A 93 -0.97 -12.06 13.31
CA TYR A 93 -1.73 -12.15 12.08
C TYR A 93 -0.87 -12.72 10.94
N GLU A 94 -1.53 -13.45 10.03
CA GLU A 94 -0.85 -13.91 8.81
C GLU A 94 -0.71 -12.76 7.81
N TYR A 95 -1.76 -11.95 7.68
CA TYR A 95 -1.81 -10.81 6.77
C TYR A 95 -2.12 -9.49 7.47
N LEU A 96 -1.65 -8.43 6.87
CA LEU A 96 -1.92 -7.05 7.23
C LEU A 96 -2.44 -6.31 5.99
N LEU A 97 -3.67 -5.79 6.05
CA LEU A 97 -4.18 -4.87 5.04
C LEU A 97 -3.91 -3.43 5.48
N ILE A 98 -2.99 -2.74 4.80
CA ILE A 98 -2.87 -1.28 4.91
C ILE A 98 -3.97 -0.65 4.05
N CYS A 99 -4.80 0.18 4.66
CA CYS A 99 -5.89 0.89 3.99
C CYS A 99 -5.84 2.37 4.34
N HIS A 100 -5.36 3.21 3.43
CA HIS A 100 -5.31 4.65 3.63
C HIS A 100 -6.71 5.26 3.61
N THR A 101 -6.86 6.41 4.25
CA THR A 101 -8.14 7.14 4.33
C THR A 101 -8.57 7.79 3.01
N ASP A 102 -7.80 7.68 1.96
CA ASP A 102 -8.16 8.04 0.58
C ASP A 102 -8.47 6.82 -0.31
N ALA A 103 -8.49 5.61 0.27
CA ALA A 103 -8.91 4.39 -0.41
C ALA A 103 -10.42 4.13 -0.20
N TRP A 104 -11.11 3.69 -1.23
CA TRP A 104 -12.52 3.33 -1.16
C TRP A 104 -12.72 1.83 -1.37
N ILE A 105 -13.23 1.14 -0.37
CA ILE A 105 -13.53 -0.29 -0.45
C ILE A 105 -14.94 -0.48 -1.02
N PHE A 106 -15.05 -1.18 -2.15
CA PHE A 106 -16.35 -1.44 -2.79
C PHE A 106 -17.04 -2.69 -2.25
N ARG A 107 -16.26 -3.72 -1.87
CA ARG A 107 -16.77 -5.02 -1.43
C ARG A 107 -15.72 -5.78 -0.63
N ASP A 108 -16.16 -6.73 0.18
CA ASP A 108 -15.29 -7.64 0.91
C ASP A 108 -14.94 -8.86 0.04
N GLU A 109 -13.67 -9.00 -0.29
CA GLU A 109 -13.05 -10.19 -0.86
C GLU A 109 -11.73 -10.52 -0.13
N LEU A 110 -11.54 -9.97 1.09
CA LEU A 110 -10.24 -10.00 1.75
C LEU A 110 -9.76 -11.41 2.06
N ALA A 111 -10.65 -12.27 2.59
CA ALA A 111 -10.33 -13.68 2.84
C ALA A 111 -9.93 -14.44 1.55
N ASP A 112 -10.59 -14.15 0.42
CA ASP A 112 -10.25 -14.76 -0.87
C ASP A 112 -8.84 -14.38 -1.31
N TRP A 113 -8.44 -13.12 -1.11
CA TRP A 113 -7.11 -12.64 -1.42
C TRP A 113 -6.05 -13.23 -0.48
N CYS A 114 -6.34 -13.40 0.81
CA CYS A 114 -5.45 -14.08 1.77
C CYS A 114 -5.19 -15.54 1.34
N ARG A 115 -6.25 -16.28 0.96
CA ARG A 115 -6.14 -17.69 0.54
C ARG A 115 -5.29 -17.91 -0.72
N ARG A 116 -5.10 -16.89 -1.57
CA ARG A 116 -4.23 -16.99 -2.76
C ARG A 116 -2.74 -17.10 -2.39
N GLY A 117 -2.38 -16.75 -1.17
CA GLY A 117 -1.03 -16.95 -0.63
C GLY A 117 0.04 -16.05 -1.24
N TYR A 118 -0.31 -14.90 -1.80
CA TYR A 118 0.66 -13.88 -2.23
C TYR A 118 1.34 -13.24 -1.03
N ASP A 119 2.60 -12.83 -1.20
CA ASP A 119 3.30 -12.07 -0.17
C ASP A 119 2.88 -10.60 -0.16
N CYS A 120 2.58 -10.05 -1.34
CA CYS A 120 2.08 -8.68 -1.50
C CYS A 120 1.02 -8.59 -2.60
N VAL A 121 -0.10 -7.95 -2.29
CA VAL A 121 -1.14 -7.59 -3.26
C VAL A 121 -1.44 -6.11 -3.12
N ALA A 122 -1.31 -5.36 -4.21
CA ALA A 122 -1.58 -3.92 -4.27
C ALA A 122 -1.93 -3.51 -5.70
N ALA A 123 -2.29 -2.24 -5.92
CA ALA A 123 -2.54 -1.75 -7.26
C ALA A 123 -1.27 -1.81 -8.12
N PRO A 124 -1.36 -2.20 -9.39
CA PRO A 124 -0.21 -2.21 -10.31
C PRO A 124 0.04 -0.83 -10.91
N TRP A 125 1.32 -0.54 -11.22
CA TRP A 125 1.66 0.60 -12.08
C TRP A 125 1.36 0.29 -13.54
N VAL A 126 0.21 0.72 -14.01
CA VAL A 126 -0.24 0.45 -15.37
C VAL A 126 0.52 1.30 -16.38
N ARG A 127 1.00 0.67 -17.45
CA ARG A 127 1.67 1.39 -18.55
C ARG A 127 0.67 2.34 -19.23
N ARG A 128 1.11 3.58 -19.49
CA ARG A 128 0.27 4.55 -20.20
C ARG A 128 -0.02 4.07 -21.63
N LYS A 129 -1.28 4.18 -22.05
CA LYS A 129 -1.74 3.76 -23.38
C LYS A 129 -0.94 4.38 -24.53
N VAL A 130 -0.38 5.57 -24.36
CA VAL A 130 0.45 6.24 -25.38
C VAL A 130 1.65 5.39 -25.82
N TYR A 131 2.16 4.52 -24.94
CA TYR A 131 3.27 3.60 -25.27
C TYR A 131 2.83 2.35 -26.06
N ASP A 132 1.57 2.25 -26.47
CA ASP A 132 1.11 1.23 -27.42
C ASP A 132 1.43 1.64 -28.86
N LEU A 133 1.65 2.94 -29.12
CA LEU A 133 2.10 3.45 -30.40
C LEU A 133 3.53 2.94 -30.72
N PRO A 134 3.79 2.42 -31.95
CA PRO A 134 5.05 1.76 -32.27
C PRO A 134 6.30 2.59 -31.96
N ILE A 135 6.32 3.86 -32.34
CA ILE A 135 7.45 4.77 -32.09
C ILE A 135 7.68 4.99 -30.60
N LEU A 136 6.62 5.26 -29.84
CA LEU A 136 6.72 5.52 -28.39
C LEU A 136 7.04 4.22 -27.63
N LYS A 137 6.60 3.07 -28.12
CA LYS A 137 7.00 1.76 -27.57
C LYS A 137 8.50 1.51 -27.73
N GLN A 138 9.08 1.82 -28.91
CA GLN A 138 10.52 1.71 -29.14
C GLN A 138 11.30 2.71 -28.29
N TYR A 139 10.83 3.96 -28.19
CA TYR A 139 11.42 4.98 -27.32
C TYR A 139 11.42 4.54 -25.86
N LEU A 140 10.31 4.00 -25.35
CA LEU A 140 10.24 3.46 -23.99
C LEU A 140 11.27 2.35 -23.77
N ARG A 141 11.36 1.39 -24.70
CA ARG A 141 12.36 0.30 -24.63
C ARG A 141 13.78 0.85 -24.58
N TRP A 142 14.08 1.83 -25.42
CA TRP A 142 15.40 2.47 -25.44
C TRP A 142 15.70 3.18 -24.11
N ARG A 143 14.73 3.93 -23.56
CA ARG A 143 14.87 4.60 -22.26
C ARG A 143 15.12 3.61 -21.13
N LEU A 144 14.36 2.53 -21.07
CA LEU A 144 14.52 1.48 -20.06
C LEU A 144 15.92 0.86 -20.13
N ARG A 145 16.37 0.45 -21.31
CA ARG A 145 17.73 -0.11 -21.51
C ARG A 145 18.83 0.87 -21.11
N ARG A 146 18.66 2.15 -21.44
CA ARG A 146 19.63 3.19 -21.06
C ARG A 146 19.67 3.40 -19.54
N ALA A 147 18.54 3.40 -18.87
CA ALA A 147 18.46 3.52 -17.42
C ALA A 147 19.09 2.31 -16.72
N GLU A 148 18.79 1.10 -17.18
CA GLU A 148 19.36 -0.16 -16.71
C GLU A 148 20.88 -0.18 -16.83
N ARG A 149 21.45 0.15 -18.03
CA ARG A 149 22.91 0.25 -18.24
C ARG A 149 23.58 1.30 -17.34
N ALA A 150 22.86 2.34 -16.95
CA ALA A 150 23.36 3.38 -16.06
C ALA A 150 23.14 3.05 -14.57
N GLY A 151 22.62 1.86 -14.22
CA GLY A 151 22.27 1.47 -12.85
C GLY A 151 21.22 2.40 -12.22
N ARG A 152 20.37 3.03 -13.04
CA ARG A 152 19.39 4.02 -12.55
C ARG A 152 17.97 3.51 -12.73
N MET A 153 17.16 3.64 -11.68
CA MET A 153 15.73 3.42 -11.75
C MET A 153 15.03 4.67 -12.29
N ILE A 154 14.03 4.49 -13.15
CA ILE A 154 13.15 5.54 -13.66
C ILE A 154 11.70 5.13 -13.42
N ARG A 155 10.78 6.10 -13.36
CA ARG A 155 9.36 5.81 -13.12
C ARG A 155 8.79 4.72 -14.05
N GLN A 156 9.23 4.70 -15.31
CA GLN A 156 8.77 3.70 -16.28
C GLN A 156 9.25 2.28 -15.98
N SER A 157 10.30 2.11 -15.15
CA SER A 157 10.75 0.78 -14.68
C SER A 157 9.72 0.09 -13.79
N LEU A 158 8.75 0.85 -13.26
CA LEU A 158 7.68 0.32 -12.43
C LEU A 158 6.51 -0.24 -13.23
N TYR A 159 6.40 0.03 -14.53
CA TYR A 159 5.28 -0.46 -15.32
C TYR A 159 5.17 -1.99 -15.28
N GLY A 160 3.99 -2.47 -14.90
CA GLY A 160 3.68 -3.88 -14.71
C GLY A 160 4.04 -4.44 -13.33
N LYS A 161 4.73 -3.68 -12.49
CA LYS A 161 5.02 -4.07 -11.11
C LYS A 161 3.83 -3.77 -10.19
N ILE A 162 3.77 -4.50 -9.09
CA ILE A 162 2.73 -4.41 -8.06
C ILE A 162 3.36 -3.75 -6.84
N GLY A 163 2.66 -2.78 -6.21
CA GLY A 163 3.24 -2.20 -5.01
C GLY A 163 2.63 -0.90 -4.50
N ASN A 164 1.65 -0.27 -5.20
CA ASN A 164 1.07 0.97 -4.68
C ASN A 164 0.60 0.83 -3.23
N GLY A 165 1.10 1.69 -2.33
CA GLY A 165 0.97 1.54 -0.89
C GLY A 165 -0.38 1.97 -0.29
N GLY A 166 -1.24 2.71 -1.01
CA GLY A 166 -2.50 3.25 -0.46
C GLY A 166 -3.55 2.20 -0.09
N LEU A 167 -3.56 1.06 -0.80
CA LEU A 167 -4.22 -0.17 -0.39
C LEU A 167 -3.28 -1.33 -0.69
N SER A 168 -2.78 -2.01 0.34
CA SER A 168 -1.89 -3.16 0.14
C SER A 168 -2.10 -4.25 1.18
N LEU A 169 -2.30 -5.47 0.71
CA LEU A 169 -2.34 -6.69 1.51
C LEU A 169 -0.93 -7.28 1.56
N ARG A 170 -0.41 -7.46 2.76
CA ARG A 170 0.98 -7.85 3.04
C ARG A 170 1.02 -9.07 3.93
N ARG A 171 1.78 -10.10 3.55
CA ARG A 171 2.06 -11.22 4.46
C ARG A 171 3.06 -10.77 5.50
N VAL A 172 2.64 -10.72 6.76
CA VAL A 172 3.40 -10.12 7.87
C VAL A 172 4.81 -10.69 7.97
N GLU A 173 4.94 -12.01 7.97
CA GLU A 173 6.25 -12.67 8.12
C GLU A 173 7.19 -12.41 6.95
N SER A 174 6.68 -12.43 5.70
CA SER A 174 7.49 -12.15 4.51
C SER A 174 8.06 -10.73 4.54
N PHE A 175 7.23 -9.77 4.93
CA PHE A 175 7.65 -8.37 5.04
C PHE A 175 8.63 -8.15 6.19
N ARG A 176 8.39 -8.76 7.37
CA ARG A 176 9.29 -8.70 8.52
C ARG A 176 10.67 -9.25 8.15
N ALA A 177 10.72 -10.47 7.60
CA ALA A 177 11.97 -11.10 7.20
C ALA A 177 12.72 -10.32 6.11
N ALA A 178 11.99 -9.70 5.16
CA ALA A 178 12.58 -8.86 4.14
C ALA A 178 13.18 -7.57 4.72
N CYS A 179 12.54 -6.94 5.71
CA CYS A 179 13.12 -5.79 6.41
C CYS A 179 14.46 -6.15 7.09
N GLU A 180 14.55 -7.34 7.68
CA GLU A 180 15.81 -7.82 8.29
C GLU A 180 16.87 -8.14 7.24
N LYS A 181 16.46 -8.76 6.12
CA LYS A 181 17.39 -9.17 5.06
C LYS A 181 17.97 -8.01 4.26
N TYR A 182 17.18 -6.98 3.99
CA TYR A 182 17.53 -5.91 3.04
C TYR A 182 17.84 -4.56 3.73
N GLY A 183 18.47 -4.57 4.92
CA GLY A 183 18.75 -3.37 5.70
C GLY A 183 19.53 -2.29 4.93
N ASP A 184 20.58 -2.67 4.21
CA ASP A 184 21.42 -1.74 3.45
C ASP A 184 20.64 -1.09 2.27
N GLU A 185 19.81 -1.88 1.58
CA GLU A 185 18.95 -1.38 0.52
C GLU A 185 17.86 -0.45 1.06
N ILE A 186 17.32 -0.73 2.23
CA ILE A 186 16.35 0.13 2.93
C ILE A 186 16.97 1.48 3.22
N GLU A 187 18.17 1.53 3.82
CA GLU A 187 18.84 2.80 4.10
C GLU A 187 19.13 3.58 2.81
N ARG A 188 19.53 2.89 1.75
CA ARG A 188 19.73 3.51 0.43
C ARG A 188 18.44 4.11 -0.12
N PHE A 189 17.30 3.40 -0.04
CA PHE A 189 16.00 3.91 -0.49
C PHE A 189 15.53 5.09 0.36
N CYS A 190 15.62 5.01 1.67
CA CYS A 190 15.27 6.09 2.58
C CYS A 190 16.10 7.37 2.34
N SER A 191 17.33 7.24 1.82
CA SER A 191 18.21 8.38 1.51
C SER A 191 17.96 9.02 0.15
N MET A 192 17.14 8.42 -0.75
CA MET A 192 16.95 8.93 -2.11
C MET A 192 16.26 10.30 -2.21
N GLY A 193 15.47 10.72 -1.23
CA GLY A 193 14.81 12.03 -1.16
C GLY A 193 13.82 12.34 -2.29
N ASN A 194 13.40 11.34 -3.07
CA ASN A 194 12.43 11.47 -4.15
C ASN A 194 11.44 10.29 -4.15
N HIS A 195 10.37 10.39 -4.97
CA HIS A 195 9.30 9.40 -5.01
C HIS A 195 9.74 7.98 -5.41
N LEU A 196 10.91 7.78 -6.00
CA LEU A 196 11.45 6.45 -6.29
C LEU A 196 12.09 5.80 -5.06
N GLY A 197 12.33 6.56 -4.00
CA GLY A 197 12.75 6.08 -2.68
C GLY A 197 11.60 5.72 -1.74
N ASN A 198 10.35 5.81 -2.20
CA ASN A 198 9.20 5.44 -1.38
C ASN A 198 9.14 3.93 -1.13
N GLU A 199 8.52 3.56 0.00
CA GLU A 199 8.40 2.18 0.45
C GLU A 199 7.71 1.25 -0.54
N ASP A 200 6.68 1.75 -1.22
CA ASP A 200 5.91 1.03 -2.22
C ASP A 200 6.77 0.64 -3.44
N VAL A 201 7.69 1.52 -3.85
CA VAL A 201 8.67 1.24 -4.89
C VAL A 201 9.68 0.20 -4.41
N PHE A 202 10.18 0.33 -3.16
CA PHE A 202 11.07 -0.67 -2.57
C PHE A 202 10.46 -2.08 -2.64
N TRP A 203 9.25 -2.23 -2.13
CA TRP A 203 8.54 -3.51 -2.13
C TRP A 203 8.31 -4.09 -3.53
N ALA A 204 8.15 -3.24 -4.53
CA ALA A 204 7.95 -3.68 -5.91
C ALA A 204 9.23 -4.15 -6.63
N VAL A 205 10.42 -3.74 -6.16
CA VAL A 205 11.67 -3.94 -6.96
C VAL A 205 12.79 -4.65 -6.23
N VAL A 206 12.82 -4.64 -4.88
CA VAL A 206 13.94 -5.17 -4.10
C VAL A 206 13.72 -6.61 -3.64
N PRO A 207 12.59 -7.00 -3.01
CA PRO A 207 12.47 -8.34 -2.45
C PRO A 207 12.49 -9.41 -3.55
N GLU A 208 13.53 -10.23 -3.55
CA GLU A 208 13.60 -11.42 -4.37
C GLU A 208 12.77 -12.56 -3.77
N GLY A 209 12.05 -13.27 -4.62
CA GLY A 209 11.25 -14.43 -4.21
C GLY A 209 9.86 -14.10 -3.66
N PHE A 210 9.47 -12.82 -3.54
CA PHE A 210 8.10 -12.46 -3.19
C PHE A 210 7.13 -12.93 -4.27
N ARG A 211 6.01 -13.50 -3.82
CA ARG A 211 4.91 -13.90 -4.70
C ARG A 211 3.94 -12.73 -4.85
N TYR A 212 3.88 -12.20 -6.05
CA TYR A 212 2.92 -11.16 -6.46
C TYR A 212 1.87 -11.74 -7.40
N PRO A 213 0.65 -11.18 -7.44
CA PRO A 213 -0.29 -11.49 -8.51
C PRO A 213 0.22 -10.97 -9.86
N SER A 214 -0.33 -11.48 -10.95
CA SER A 214 -0.18 -10.85 -12.26
C SER A 214 -0.80 -9.45 -12.26
N GLN A 215 -0.39 -8.59 -13.21
CA GLN A 215 -0.97 -7.25 -13.34
C GLN A 215 -2.49 -7.30 -13.51
N GLU A 216 -3.01 -8.27 -14.28
CA GLU A 216 -4.44 -8.43 -14.51
C GLU A 216 -5.19 -8.82 -13.24
N GLU A 217 -4.64 -9.73 -12.44
CA GLU A 217 -5.22 -10.10 -11.15
C GLU A 217 -5.17 -8.94 -10.16
N ALA A 218 -4.03 -8.23 -10.08
CA ALA A 218 -3.87 -7.08 -9.20
C ALA A 218 -4.86 -5.95 -9.52
N LEU A 219 -5.24 -5.77 -10.79
CA LEU A 219 -6.31 -4.84 -11.19
C LEU A 219 -7.68 -5.26 -10.66
N ARG A 220 -7.93 -6.54 -10.36
CA ARG A 220 -9.17 -6.96 -9.67
C ARG A 220 -9.16 -6.61 -8.19
N PHE A 221 -7.98 -6.47 -7.59
CA PHE A 221 -7.83 -6.05 -6.20
C PHE A 221 -7.95 -4.53 -6.06
N ALA A 222 -7.11 -3.75 -6.74
CA ALA A 222 -7.12 -2.30 -6.57
C ALA A 222 -6.77 -1.54 -7.86
N PHE A 223 -7.40 -0.37 -8.02
CA PHE A 223 -6.96 0.66 -8.96
C PHE A 223 -6.29 1.79 -8.19
N ASP A 224 -5.25 2.37 -8.77
CA ASP A 224 -4.58 3.57 -8.27
C ASP A 224 -4.86 4.77 -9.18
N THR A 225 -4.32 4.75 -10.39
CA THR A 225 -4.46 5.83 -11.36
C THR A 225 -5.24 5.38 -12.59
N ASN A 226 -5.87 6.35 -13.29
CA ASN A 226 -6.63 6.11 -14.53
C ASN A 226 -7.71 5.00 -14.43
N PRO A 227 -8.66 5.09 -13.47
CA PRO A 227 -9.61 4.02 -13.19
C PRO A 227 -10.42 3.58 -14.41
N ARG A 228 -10.76 4.51 -15.30
CA ARG A 228 -11.45 4.17 -16.58
C ARG A 228 -10.61 3.28 -17.49
N TYR A 229 -9.31 3.48 -17.51
CA TYR A 229 -8.40 2.65 -18.31
C TYR A 229 -8.18 1.29 -17.65
N CYS A 230 -7.96 1.26 -16.34
CA CYS A 230 -7.83 0.03 -15.56
C CYS A 230 -9.10 -0.85 -15.70
N TYR A 231 -10.28 -0.26 -15.58
CA TYR A 231 -11.54 -0.97 -15.80
C TYR A 231 -11.65 -1.62 -17.19
N ARG A 232 -11.20 -0.92 -18.24
CA ARG A 232 -11.17 -1.49 -19.60
C ARG A 232 -10.19 -2.65 -19.75
N LEU A 233 -9.11 -2.66 -18.97
CA LEU A 233 -8.11 -3.73 -19.02
C LEU A 233 -8.59 -5.01 -18.32
N CYS A 234 -9.24 -4.89 -17.16
CA CYS A 234 -9.65 -6.06 -16.37
C CYS A 234 -11.13 -6.45 -16.55
N GLY A 235 -11.96 -5.60 -17.17
CA GLY A 235 -13.38 -5.86 -17.42
C GLY A 235 -14.27 -5.94 -16.17
N SER A 236 -13.73 -5.62 -14.98
CA SER A 236 -14.45 -5.72 -13.71
C SER A 236 -14.16 -4.55 -12.78
N ARG A 237 -15.04 -4.31 -11.81
CA ARG A 237 -14.76 -3.37 -10.71
C ARG A 237 -13.74 -4.00 -9.76
N PRO A 238 -12.76 -3.24 -9.26
CA PRO A 238 -11.82 -3.73 -8.26
C PRO A 238 -12.48 -3.89 -6.89
N VAL A 239 -11.75 -4.47 -5.94
CA VAL A 239 -12.14 -4.43 -4.52
C VAL A 239 -12.04 -3.01 -4.00
N SER A 240 -11.03 -2.25 -4.44
CA SER A 240 -10.81 -0.87 -4.00
C SER A 240 -10.31 0.05 -5.11
N TYR A 241 -10.47 1.35 -4.88
CA TYR A 241 -9.83 2.45 -5.62
C TYR A 241 -9.18 3.41 -4.64
N THR A 242 -7.92 3.75 -4.87
CA THR A 242 -7.18 4.75 -4.10
C THR A 242 -7.27 6.14 -4.75
N HIS A 243 -6.89 7.18 -4.03
CA HIS A 243 -6.99 8.60 -4.45
C HIS A 243 -8.42 9.12 -4.62
N LEU A 244 -9.31 8.75 -3.71
CA LEU A 244 -10.70 9.24 -3.70
C LEU A 244 -10.80 10.78 -3.61
N THR A 245 -9.77 11.42 -3.05
CA THR A 245 -9.74 12.87 -2.78
C THR A 245 -9.16 13.71 -3.92
N LEU A 246 -8.70 13.09 -5.00
CA LEU A 246 -8.19 13.83 -6.15
C LEU A 246 -9.35 14.25 -7.06
N PRO A 247 -9.40 15.53 -7.49
CA PRO A 247 -10.41 16.02 -8.42
C PRO A 247 -10.33 15.39 -9.79
#